data_61d1d311474cc7e9e45c34a4c34054e4
#
_entry.id   61d1d311474cc7e9e45c34a4c34054e4
#
_cell.length_a   1.000
_cell.length_b   1.000
_cell.length_c   1.000
_cell.angle_alpha   90.00
_cell.angle_beta   90.00
_cell.angle_gamma   90.00
#
_symmetry.space_group_name_H-M   'P 1'
#
loop_
_entity.id
_entity.type
_entity.pdbx_description
1 polymer ?
#
loop_
_entity_poly.entity_id
_entity_poly.type
_entity_poly.pdbx_seq_one_letter_code
_entity_poly.pdbx_strand_id
1 'polypeptide(L)'
;MVSCKSEVVDAPSASFDALRTSSLLGQWKFKGYSDGKTPKYDVSLEFKNEESQLTINGRSSVNFYSAVAEIDEANKTIKIPGVGSTKIAGTPEANVFEMNYYEGLRNAEKYDFTDKNILVIYLSKPAKEAMYFEKK
;
A
#
# COMPACT_ATOMS: atom_id res chain seq x y z
N MET A 1 5.44 -33.29 -10.41
CA MET A 1 5.58 -32.76 -10.41
C MET A 1 5.97 -32.59 -10.25
N VAL A 2 6.00 -32.97 -10.06
CA VAL A 2 6.26 -32.48 -9.95
C VAL A 2 6.51 -32.30 -9.69
N SER A 3 6.40 -32.58 -9.33
CA SER A 3 6.49 -32.10 -9.15
C SER A 3 6.75 -31.87 -8.92
N CYS A 4 6.60 -32.32 -8.74
CA CYS A 4 6.66 -31.74 -8.57
C CYS A 4 6.73 -31.47 -8.26
N LYS A 5 6.53 -31.60 -7.91
CA LYS A 5 6.40 -31.09 -7.68
C LYS A 5 6.68 -30.56 -7.40
N SER A 6 6.55 -31.30 -7.18
CA SER A 6 6.60 -30.57 -7.10
C SER A 6 6.80 -30.20 -6.86
N GLU A 7 6.66 -30.44 -6.47
CA GLU A 7 6.65 -29.76 -6.38
C GLU A 7 6.79 -29.15 -6.18
N VAL A 8 6.67 -29.93 -6.04
CA VAL A 8 6.69 -29.15 -5.98
C VAL A 8 6.53 -28.77 -5.79
N VAL A 9 6.27 -29.06 -5.49
CA VAL A 9 6.16 -28.42 -5.37
C VAL A 9 5.91 -28.06 -4.95
N ASP A 10 5.59 -28.24 -4.75
CA ASP A 10 5.54 -27.71 -4.24
C ASP A 10 5.52 -27.04 -4.00
N ALA A 11 4.50 -27.57 -3.68
CA ALA A 11 4.49 -26.32 -3.05
C ALA A 11 5.21 -25.15 -3.55
N PRO A 12 5.61 -25.09 -4.39
CA PRO A 12 6.35 -23.98 -4.93
C PRO A 12 5.55 -22.75 -5.27
N SER A 13 4.25 -22.87 -5.48
CA SER A 13 3.48 -21.68 -5.85
C SER A 13 3.38 -20.68 -4.72
N ALA A 14 3.25 -21.12 -3.47
CA ALA A 14 3.20 -20.20 -2.34
C ALA A 14 4.51 -19.42 -2.20
N SER A 15 5.64 -20.09 -2.41
CA SER A 15 6.94 -19.41 -2.37
C SER A 15 7.05 -18.39 -3.48
N PHE A 16 6.54 -18.74 -4.65
CA PHE A 16 6.59 -17.83 -5.78
C PHE A 16 5.78 -16.57 -5.53
N ASP A 17 4.59 -16.72 -4.96
CA ASP A 17 3.76 -15.58 -4.61
C ASP A 17 4.44 -14.70 -3.57
N ALA A 18 5.09 -15.30 -2.60
CA ALA A 18 5.82 -14.53 -1.60
C ALA A 18 6.95 -13.73 -2.25
N LEU A 19 7.63 -14.29 -3.23
CA LEU A 19 8.68 -13.55 -3.93
C LEU A 19 8.12 -12.38 -4.71
N ARG A 20 6.94 -12.53 -5.31
CA ARG A 20 6.32 -11.44 -6.06
C ARG A 20 5.90 -10.31 -5.14
N THR A 21 5.24 -10.62 -4.03
CA THR A 21 4.80 -9.58 -3.10
C THR A 21 5.97 -8.99 -2.35
N SER A 22 7.15 -9.64 -2.36
CA SER A 22 8.30 -9.11 -1.64
C SER A 22 8.73 -7.74 -2.15
N SER A 23 8.41 -7.40 -3.40
CA SER A 23 8.76 -6.08 -3.90
C SER A 23 7.93 -4.97 -3.23
N LEU A 24 6.76 -5.30 -2.68
CA LEU A 24 5.97 -4.36 -1.90
C LEU A 24 6.42 -4.29 -0.46
N LEU A 25 6.98 -5.37 0.08
CA LEU A 25 7.31 -5.45 1.50
C LEU A 25 8.35 -4.41 1.89
N GLY A 26 8.20 -3.86 3.09
CA GLY A 26 9.12 -2.89 3.64
C GLY A 26 8.47 -1.55 3.83
N GLN A 27 9.30 -0.54 4.02
CA GLN A 27 8.85 0.79 4.39
C GLN A 27 8.92 1.75 3.22
N TRP A 28 7.89 2.59 3.12
CA TRP A 28 7.73 3.55 2.05
C TRP A 28 7.37 4.90 2.62
N LYS A 29 7.78 5.96 1.92
CA LYS A 29 7.43 7.33 2.27
C LYS A 29 6.47 7.89 1.22
N PHE A 30 5.36 8.48 1.68
CA PHE A 30 4.39 9.08 0.77
C PHE A 30 4.98 10.34 0.14
N LYS A 31 4.94 10.42 -1.18
CA LYS A 31 5.54 11.52 -1.92
C LYS A 31 4.51 12.48 -2.51
N GLY A 32 3.24 12.15 -2.43
CA GLY A 32 2.19 13.03 -2.91
C GLY A 32 1.26 12.36 -3.90
N TYR A 33 0.36 13.18 -4.42
CA TYR A 33 -0.61 12.76 -5.43
C TYR A 33 -0.14 13.16 -6.82
N SER A 34 -1.01 12.93 -7.81
CA SER A 34 -0.70 13.22 -9.21
C SER A 34 -0.47 14.71 -9.48
N ASP A 35 -0.91 15.59 -8.56
CA ASP A 35 -0.71 17.02 -8.73
C ASP A 35 0.74 17.46 -8.56
N GLY A 36 1.62 16.55 -8.14
CA GLY A 36 3.04 16.84 -8.01
C GLY A 36 3.43 17.63 -6.78
N LYS A 37 2.49 17.95 -5.91
CA LYS A 37 2.79 18.72 -4.71
C LYS A 37 3.36 17.81 -3.63
N THR A 38 4.41 18.31 -2.97
CA THR A 38 5.02 17.58 -1.86
C THR A 38 4.13 17.68 -0.63
N PRO A 39 3.86 16.55 0.06
CA PRO A 39 3.04 16.58 1.27
C PRO A 39 3.73 17.40 2.36
N LYS A 40 2.93 18.10 3.16
CA LYS A 40 3.42 18.86 4.30
C LYS A 40 3.82 17.97 5.46
N TYR A 41 3.30 16.75 5.52
CA TYR A 41 3.47 15.87 6.67
C TYR A 41 4.33 14.69 6.29
N ASP A 42 5.02 14.14 7.29
CA ASP A 42 5.85 12.95 7.10
C ASP A 42 4.96 11.74 7.23
N VAL A 43 4.52 11.20 6.10
CA VAL A 43 3.57 10.10 6.04
C VAL A 43 4.30 8.83 5.62
N SER A 44 4.12 7.78 6.38
CA SER A 44 4.77 6.50 6.11
C SER A 44 3.75 5.42 5.81
N LEU A 45 4.24 4.38 5.13
CA LEU A 45 3.45 3.19 4.83
C LEU A 45 4.39 2.00 4.85
N GLU A 46 4.01 0.97 5.57
CA GLU A 46 4.80 -0.25 5.63
C GLU A 46 3.94 -1.44 5.25
N PHE A 47 4.44 -2.25 4.31
CA PHE A 47 3.79 -3.52 3.95
C PHE A 47 4.44 -4.65 4.73
N LYS A 48 3.61 -5.46 5.37
CA LYS A 48 4.05 -6.63 6.12
C LYS A 48 3.19 -7.85 5.81
N ASN A 49 3.79 -9.02 5.84
CA ASN A 49 3.03 -10.26 5.81
C ASN A 49 2.73 -10.68 7.25
N GLU A 50 1.46 -10.83 7.57
CA GLU A 50 1.03 -11.28 8.88
C GLU A 50 -0.02 -12.36 8.74
N GLU A 51 0.29 -13.57 9.19
CA GLU A 51 -0.66 -14.68 9.20
C GLU A 51 -1.34 -14.88 7.85
N SER A 52 -0.56 -14.93 6.80
CA SER A 52 -1.02 -15.16 5.43
C SER A 52 -1.79 -13.97 4.83
N GLN A 53 -1.76 -12.83 5.49
CA GLN A 53 -2.34 -11.59 4.96
C GLN A 53 -1.26 -10.55 4.76
N LEU A 54 -1.45 -9.74 3.73
CA LEU A 54 -0.61 -8.57 3.55
C LEU A 54 -1.28 -7.41 4.26
N THR A 55 -0.56 -6.79 5.19
CA THR A 55 -1.09 -5.65 5.93
C THR A 55 -0.27 -4.42 5.64
N ILE A 56 -0.91 -3.26 5.80
CA ILE A 56 -0.21 -1.99 5.75
C ILE A 56 -0.40 -1.28 7.08
N ASN A 57 0.61 -0.53 7.47
CA ASN A 57 0.51 0.32 8.64
C ASN A 57 1.48 1.47 8.49
N GLY A 58 1.27 2.51 9.27
CA GLY A 58 2.15 3.66 9.21
C GLY A 58 1.57 4.82 9.98
N ARG A 59 2.13 6.00 9.71
CA ARG A 59 1.69 7.23 10.29
C ARG A 59 1.20 8.16 9.18
N SER A 60 0.01 8.74 9.38
CA SER A 60 -0.47 9.80 8.50
C SER A 60 0.02 11.14 9.03
N SER A 61 -0.82 12.17 9.11
CA SER A 61 -0.35 13.44 9.65
C SER A 61 -0.21 13.41 11.17
N VAL A 62 -1.21 12.86 11.86
CA VAL A 62 -1.27 12.84 13.32
C VAL A 62 -1.35 11.43 13.85
N ASN A 63 -2.18 10.59 13.23
CA ASN A 63 -2.53 9.29 13.75
C ASN A 63 -1.73 8.17 13.08
N PHE A 64 -1.64 7.05 13.80
CA PHE A 64 -1.17 5.80 13.22
C PHE A 64 -2.36 5.07 12.62
N TYR A 65 -2.12 4.32 11.56
CA TYR A 65 -3.17 3.60 10.87
C TYR A 65 -2.72 2.19 10.50
N SER A 66 -3.69 1.33 10.23
CA SER A 66 -3.43 -0.01 9.73
C SER A 66 -4.60 -0.48 8.89
N ALA A 67 -4.31 -1.42 7.99
CA ALA A 67 -5.32 -1.97 7.10
C ALA A 67 -4.83 -3.29 6.52
N VAL A 68 -5.74 -4.06 5.95
CA VAL A 68 -5.40 -5.24 5.17
C VAL A 68 -5.40 -4.84 3.70
N ALA A 69 -4.40 -5.28 2.95
CA ALA A 69 -4.31 -5.04 1.52
C ALA A 69 -4.49 -6.37 0.80
N GLU A 70 -5.42 -6.39 -0.16
CA GLU A 70 -5.65 -7.57 -1.00
C GLU A 70 -4.98 -7.33 -2.33
N ILE A 71 -4.03 -8.19 -2.69
CA ILE A 71 -3.17 -7.99 -3.84
C ILE A 71 -3.39 -9.12 -4.85
N ASP A 72 -3.56 -8.76 -6.11
CA ASP A 72 -3.54 -9.70 -7.22
C ASP A 72 -2.34 -9.34 -8.10
N GLU A 73 -1.28 -10.12 -7.97
CA GLU A 73 -0.03 -9.86 -8.68
C GLU A 73 -0.18 -9.97 -10.20
N ALA A 74 -0.98 -10.93 -10.64
CA ALA A 74 -1.13 -11.17 -12.07
C ALA A 74 -1.74 -9.97 -12.78
N ASN A 75 -2.70 -9.31 -12.13
CA ASN A 75 -3.41 -8.18 -12.70
C ASN A 75 -2.96 -6.85 -12.12
N LYS A 76 -2.04 -6.88 -11.17
CA LYS A 76 -1.53 -5.69 -10.48
C LYS A 76 -2.65 -4.86 -9.87
N THR A 77 -3.58 -5.54 -9.21
CA THR A 77 -4.65 -4.86 -8.50
C THR A 77 -4.37 -4.86 -7.02
N ILE A 78 -4.87 -3.83 -6.35
CA ILE A 78 -4.75 -3.68 -4.92
C ILE A 78 -6.10 -3.18 -4.39
N LYS A 79 -6.55 -3.80 -3.29
CA LYS A 79 -7.80 -3.40 -2.66
C LYS A 79 -7.56 -3.26 -1.18
N ILE A 80 -8.00 -2.13 -0.63
CA ILE A 80 -7.87 -1.84 0.79
C ILE A 80 -9.27 -1.52 1.30
N PRO A 81 -10.02 -2.54 1.79
CA PRO A 81 -11.45 -2.37 2.10
C PRO A 81 -11.72 -1.37 3.20
N GLY A 82 -10.81 -1.24 4.16
CA GLY A 82 -11.03 -0.31 5.25
C GLY A 82 -9.73 0.03 5.94
N VAL A 83 -9.70 1.19 6.58
CA VAL A 83 -8.52 1.68 7.29
C VAL A 83 -8.92 1.98 8.72
N GLY A 84 -8.20 1.39 9.67
CA GLY A 84 -8.36 1.71 11.08
C GLY A 84 -7.27 2.67 11.51
N SER A 85 -7.57 3.53 12.47
CA SER A 85 -6.59 4.50 12.92
C SER A 85 -6.83 4.88 14.37
N THR A 86 -5.80 5.42 15.01
CA THR A 86 -5.98 6.11 16.28
C THR A 86 -6.80 7.38 16.03
N LYS A 87 -7.31 7.99 17.08
CA LYS A 87 -8.25 9.10 16.95
C LYS A 87 -7.76 10.35 17.67
N ILE A 88 -6.50 10.68 17.49
CA ILE A 88 -5.95 11.90 18.06
C ILE A 88 -6.32 13.08 17.17
N ALA A 89 -6.85 14.13 17.75
CA ALA A 89 -7.22 15.32 16.99
C ALA A 89 -5.99 16.19 16.77
N GLY A 90 -5.76 16.59 15.53
CA GLY A 90 -4.72 17.55 15.18
C GLY A 90 -5.34 18.87 14.80
N THR A 91 -4.57 19.68 14.07
CA THR A 91 -5.11 20.91 13.51
C THR A 91 -6.18 20.56 12.46
N PRO A 92 -7.10 21.46 12.15
CA PRO A 92 -8.09 21.21 11.10
C PRO A 92 -7.43 20.80 9.78
N GLU A 93 -6.33 21.45 9.44
CA GLU A 93 -5.60 21.14 8.20
C GLU A 93 -5.04 19.72 8.23
N ALA A 94 -4.45 19.32 9.36
CA ALA A 94 -3.90 17.97 9.49
C ALA A 94 -5.00 16.92 9.44
N ASN A 95 -6.16 17.22 10.05
CA ASN A 95 -7.28 16.29 10.04
C ASN A 95 -7.82 16.09 8.63
N VAL A 96 -7.93 17.16 7.84
CA VAL A 96 -8.40 17.08 6.47
C VAL A 96 -7.41 16.29 5.61
N PHE A 97 -6.13 16.55 5.79
CA PHE A 97 -5.10 15.80 5.07
C PHE A 97 -5.24 14.31 5.36
N GLU A 98 -5.43 13.96 6.62
CA GLU A 98 -5.51 12.57 7.04
C GLU A 98 -6.74 11.89 6.45
N MET A 99 -7.89 12.55 6.47
CA MET A 99 -9.10 12.01 5.88
C MET A 99 -8.91 11.74 4.39
N ASN A 100 -8.30 12.67 3.68
CA ASN A 100 -8.05 12.49 2.25
C ASN A 100 -7.09 11.36 1.98
N TYR A 101 -6.07 11.20 2.82
CA TYR A 101 -5.10 10.13 2.67
C TYR A 101 -5.77 8.76 2.86
N TYR A 102 -6.59 8.63 3.91
CA TYR A 102 -7.29 7.37 4.17
C TYR A 102 -8.31 7.07 3.07
N GLU A 103 -8.98 8.09 2.58
CA GLU A 103 -9.92 7.90 1.48
C GLU A 103 -9.19 7.43 0.23
N GLY A 104 -8.02 8.00 -0.04
CA GLY A 104 -7.20 7.54 -1.14
C GLY A 104 -6.86 6.07 -1.02
N LEU A 105 -6.43 5.63 0.16
CA LEU A 105 -6.13 4.23 0.37
C LEU A 105 -7.35 3.34 0.12
N ARG A 106 -8.52 3.75 0.59
CA ARG A 106 -9.74 2.97 0.40
C ARG A 106 -10.19 2.91 -1.06
N ASN A 107 -9.75 3.87 -1.87
CA ASN A 107 -10.06 3.90 -3.29
C ASN A 107 -8.97 3.27 -4.15
N ALA A 108 -7.97 2.66 -3.55
CA ALA A 108 -6.90 2.01 -4.28
C ALA A 108 -7.47 0.93 -5.20
N GLU A 109 -7.00 0.89 -6.44
CA GLU A 109 -7.50 -0.04 -7.43
C GLU A 109 -6.38 -0.83 -8.09
N LYS A 110 -5.34 -0.15 -8.54
CA LYS A 110 -4.21 -0.79 -9.21
C LYS A 110 -2.91 -0.23 -8.67
N TYR A 111 -1.83 -0.97 -8.89
CA TYR A 111 -0.51 -0.48 -8.50
C TYR A 111 0.51 -0.87 -9.55
N ASP A 112 1.62 -0.16 -9.56
CA ASP A 112 2.75 -0.47 -10.41
C ASP A 112 3.99 0.19 -9.82
N PHE A 113 5.14 -0.18 -10.35
CA PHE A 113 6.40 0.44 -9.98
C PHE A 113 6.90 1.20 -11.21
N THR A 114 7.06 2.52 -11.08
CA THR A 114 7.63 3.32 -12.18
C THR A 114 9.15 3.25 -12.15
N ASP A 115 9.68 2.86 -11.01
CA ASP A 115 11.09 2.70 -10.75
C ASP A 115 11.16 1.67 -9.63
N LYS A 116 12.30 1.01 -9.44
CA LYS A 116 12.41 0.00 -8.39
C LYS A 116 12.16 0.58 -7.01
N ASN A 117 12.29 1.90 -6.86
CA ASN A 117 12.09 2.57 -5.58
C ASN A 117 10.82 3.41 -5.53
N ILE A 118 10.01 3.42 -6.59
CA ILE A 118 8.79 4.23 -6.65
C ILE A 118 7.60 3.34 -6.88
N LEU A 119 6.70 3.34 -5.91
CA LEU A 119 5.42 2.63 -5.99
C LEU A 119 4.33 3.64 -6.31
N VAL A 120 3.48 3.32 -7.28
CA VAL A 120 2.33 4.13 -7.65
C VAL A 120 1.09 3.32 -7.37
N ILE A 121 0.17 3.90 -6.61
CA ILE A 121 -1.14 3.29 -6.37
C ILE A 121 -2.18 4.14 -7.08
N TYR A 122 -2.85 3.53 -8.05
CA TYR A 122 -3.88 4.21 -8.86
C TYR A 122 -5.23 4.08 -8.17
N LEU A 123 -5.97 5.16 -8.16
CA LEU A 123 -7.23 5.25 -7.42
C LEU A 123 -8.40 5.17 -8.38
N SER A 124 -9.51 4.60 -7.88
CA SER A 124 -10.73 4.47 -8.68
C SER A 124 -11.47 5.79 -8.83
N LYS A 125 -11.25 6.73 -7.92
CA LYS A 125 -11.91 8.03 -7.97
C LYS A 125 -11.08 9.01 -8.78
N PRO A 126 -11.68 9.78 -9.68
CA PRO A 126 -10.92 10.62 -10.60
C PRO A 126 -10.28 11.85 -9.97
N ALA A 127 -10.77 12.31 -8.83
CA ALA A 127 -10.24 13.54 -8.23
C ALA A 127 -8.78 13.43 -7.82
N LYS A 128 -8.39 12.25 -7.36
CA LYS A 128 -7.00 11.97 -7.00
C LYS A 128 -6.59 10.71 -7.76
N GLU A 129 -5.87 10.89 -8.82
CA GLU A 129 -5.61 9.80 -9.77
C GLU A 129 -4.63 8.77 -9.25
N ALA A 130 -3.64 9.19 -8.48
CA ALA A 130 -2.62 8.27 -7.99
C ALA A 130 -1.95 8.79 -6.74
N MET A 131 -1.41 7.86 -5.97
CA MET A 131 -0.58 8.16 -4.80
C MET A 131 0.81 7.59 -5.07
N TYR A 132 1.83 8.36 -4.79
CA TYR A 132 3.22 7.99 -5.05
C TYR A 132 3.95 7.76 -3.75
N PHE A 133 4.71 6.68 -3.69
CA PHE A 133 5.50 6.31 -2.51
C PHE A 133 6.91 5.98 -2.93
N GLU A 134 7.86 6.39 -2.11
CA GLU A 134 9.27 6.11 -2.35
C GLU A 134 9.79 5.16 -1.29
N LYS A 135 10.58 4.18 -1.72
CA LYS A 135 11.16 3.18 -0.81
C LYS A 135 12.15 3.85 0.13
N LYS A 136 12.04 3.51 1.40
CA LYS A 136 12.99 3.98 2.41
C LYS A 136 14.22 3.12 2.47
#